data_8d579399f97dfed296f391e73d4ecbb6
#
_entry.id   8d579399f97dfed296f391e73d4ecbb6
#
_cell.length_a   1.000
_cell.length_b   1.000
_cell.length_c   1.000
_cell.angle_alpha   90.00
_cell.angle_beta   90.00
_cell.angle_gamma   90.00
#
_symmetry.space_group_name_H-M   'P 1'
#
loop_
_entity.id
_entity.type
_entity.pdbx_description
1 polymer ?
#
loop_
_entity_poly.entity_id
_entity_poly.type
_entity_poly.pdbx_seq_one_letter_code
_entity_poly.pdbx_strand_id
1 'polypeptide(L)'
;MTLDKYINIFLDRDGIVNDVILRKGVVSSPRSIDEFIFRKDFLSFTKKIDKKYKFFLITNQPDIKRNLLNENHLKEMHMKLMNTLHFEEIFVCMHDDDDNCICRKPKPGMILDAISKHNLNNEECIMIGDSIKDLKAASAAGIDAFLLDTNYNEGIDYSFKIESLVSLI
;
A
#
# COMPACT_ATOMS: atom_id res chain seq x y z
N MET A 1 -6.45 -17.98 -2.54
CA MET A 1 -6.97 -16.83 -1.76
C MET A 1 -7.71 -15.94 -2.73
N THR A 2 -8.87 -15.41 -2.33
CA THR A 2 -9.72 -14.55 -3.17
C THR A 2 -10.15 -13.31 -2.39
N LEU A 3 -10.66 -12.30 -3.11
CA LEU A 3 -11.20 -11.08 -2.50
C LEU A 3 -12.71 -11.18 -2.20
N ASP A 4 -13.36 -12.29 -2.43
CA ASP A 4 -14.83 -12.41 -2.40
C ASP A 4 -15.49 -11.96 -1.09
N LYS A 5 -14.79 -12.12 0.05
CA LYS A 5 -15.25 -11.71 1.37
C LYS A 5 -15.17 -10.18 1.58
N TYR A 6 -14.30 -9.51 0.84
CA TYR A 6 -13.93 -8.12 1.11
C TYR A 6 -14.62 -7.17 0.12
N ILE A 7 -14.79 -5.94 0.52
CA ILE A 7 -15.28 -4.82 -0.30
C ILE A 7 -14.25 -3.68 -0.30
N ASN A 8 -13.59 -3.46 0.85
CA ASN A 8 -12.66 -2.36 1.07
C ASN A 8 -11.21 -2.87 1.05
N ILE A 9 -10.47 -2.47 0.04
CA ILE A 9 -9.12 -2.94 -0.24
C ILE A 9 -8.14 -1.82 0.08
N PHE A 10 -7.31 -2.01 1.09
CA PHE A 10 -6.20 -1.12 1.42
C PHE A 10 -4.95 -1.61 0.69
N LEU A 11 -4.33 -0.76 -0.10
CA LEU A 11 -3.09 -1.08 -0.81
C LEU A 11 -1.93 -0.27 -0.25
N ASP A 12 -0.78 -0.90 -0.01
CA ASP A 12 0.47 -0.15 0.04
C ASP A 12 0.82 0.37 -1.37
N ARG A 13 1.67 1.36 -1.45
CA ARG A 13 2.09 1.92 -2.73
C ARG A 13 3.32 1.21 -3.29
N ASP A 14 4.44 1.35 -2.58
CA ASP A 14 5.75 0.89 -3.06
C ASP A 14 5.87 -0.63 -2.87
N GLY A 15 6.13 -1.36 -3.94
CA GLY A 15 6.14 -2.82 -3.95
C GLY A 15 4.79 -3.49 -4.26
N ILE A 16 3.68 -2.75 -4.18
CA ILE A 16 2.33 -3.23 -4.55
C ILE A 16 1.83 -2.56 -5.83
N VAL A 17 1.78 -1.24 -5.85
CA VAL A 17 1.32 -0.44 -6.99
C VAL A 17 2.45 -0.20 -7.99
N ASN A 18 3.60 0.21 -7.49
CA ASN A 18 4.80 0.49 -8.26
C ASN A 18 5.99 -0.36 -7.81
N ASP A 19 6.95 -0.53 -8.69
CA ASP A 19 8.20 -1.20 -8.37
C ASP A 19 8.98 -0.40 -7.31
N VAL A 20 9.64 -1.12 -6.42
CA VAL A 20 10.57 -0.52 -5.46
C VAL A 20 11.89 -0.16 -6.16
N ILE A 21 12.62 0.80 -5.60
CA ILE A 21 13.96 1.16 -6.05
C ILE A 21 15.00 0.55 -5.10
N LEU A 22 15.95 -0.20 -5.63
CA LEU A 22 17.06 -0.68 -4.81
C LEU A 22 18.18 0.37 -4.80
N ARG A 23 18.40 1.02 -3.66
CA ARG A 23 19.49 1.96 -3.45
C ARG A 23 20.52 1.34 -2.51
N LYS A 24 21.69 1.02 -3.06
CA LYS A 24 22.77 0.33 -2.31
C LYS A 24 22.29 -0.96 -1.62
N GLY A 25 21.44 -1.73 -2.31
CA GLY A 25 20.87 -2.98 -1.79
C GLY A 25 19.71 -2.81 -0.81
N VAL A 26 19.28 -1.58 -0.52
CA VAL A 26 18.14 -1.30 0.38
C VAL A 26 16.91 -0.92 -0.43
N VAL A 27 15.76 -1.53 -0.10
CA VAL A 27 14.45 -1.20 -0.67
C VAL A 27 14.09 0.25 -0.33
N SER A 28 13.70 1.01 -1.33
CA SER A 28 13.45 2.44 -1.24
C SER A 28 12.27 2.84 -2.14
N SER A 29 11.62 3.95 -1.79
CA SER A 29 10.55 4.55 -2.60
C SER A 29 11.10 5.32 -3.81
N PRO A 30 10.34 5.47 -4.90
CA PRO A 30 10.64 6.43 -5.97
C PRO A 30 10.74 7.86 -5.43
N ARG A 31 11.73 8.62 -5.93
CA ARG A 31 11.98 10.03 -5.56
C ARG A 31 11.68 11.01 -6.69
N SER A 32 11.38 10.49 -7.88
CA SER A 32 10.97 11.27 -9.05
C SER A 32 9.88 10.52 -9.82
N ILE A 33 9.19 11.24 -10.70
CA ILE A 33 8.14 10.64 -11.55
C ILE A 33 8.73 9.59 -12.52
N ASP A 34 9.98 9.75 -12.95
CA ASP A 34 10.67 8.81 -13.83
C ASP A 34 10.98 7.48 -13.13
N GLU A 35 11.19 7.50 -11.81
CA GLU A 35 11.37 6.30 -11.00
C GLU A 35 10.04 5.60 -10.67
N PHE A 36 8.89 6.27 -10.85
CA PHE A 36 7.58 5.74 -10.52
C PHE A 36 7.03 4.86 -11.66
N ILE A 37 7.44 3.60 -11.64
CA ILE A 37 7.05 2.59 -12.63
C ILE A 37 6.00 1.66 -12.03
N PHE A 38 4.82 1.60 -12.64
CA PHE A 38 3.79 0.66 -12.20
C PHE A 38 4.24 -0.78 -12.36
N ARG A 39 3.92 -1.61 -11.38
CA ARG A 39 4.09 -3.07 -11.49
C ARG A 39 3.18 -3.62 -12.59
N LYS A 40 3.70 -4.59 -13.33
CA LYS A 40 2.95 -5.21 -14.45
C LYS A 40 1.70 -5.96 -13.96
N ASP A 41 1.80 -6.64 -12.82
CA ASP A 41 0.68 -7.35 -12.21
C ASP A 41 -0.39 -6.39 -11.67
N PHE A 42 0.00 -5.24 -11.10
CA PHE A 42 -0.93 -4.18 -10.72
C PHE A 42 -1.72 -3.67 -11.95
N LEU A 43 -1.04 -3.35 -13.05
CA LEU A 43 -1.73 -2.91 -14.28
C LEU A 43 -2.67 -3.98 -14.84
N SER A 44 -2.32 -5.26 -14.70
CA SER A 44 -3.18 -6.36 -15.12
C SER A 44 -4.38 -6.54 -14.19
N PHE A 45 -4.15 -6.37 -12.89
CA PHE A 45 -5.19 -6.39 -11.85
C PHE A 45 -6.20 -5.26 -12.08
N THR A 46 -5.78 -4.01 -12.29
CA THR A 46 -6.70 -2.87 -12.48
C THR A 46 -7.63 -3.03 -13.67
N LYS A 47 -7.22 -3.79 -14.69
CA LYS A 47 -8.05 -4.04 -15.89
C LYS A 47 -9.13 -5.10 -15.66
N LYS A 48 -8.96 -5.96 -14.68
CA LYS A 48 -9.81 -7.15 -14.46
C LYS A 48 -10.65 -7.06 -13.20
N ILE A 49 -10.23 -6.23 -12.23
CA ILE A 49 -10.91 -6.13 -10.94
C ILE A 49 -12.34 -5.59 -11.08
N ASP A 50 -13.26 -6.15 -10.33
CA ASP A 50 -14.66 -5.74 -10.32
C ASP A 50 -14.81 -4.33 -9.69
N LYS A 51 -15.71 -3.53 -10.25
CA LYS A 51 -16.03 -2.16 -9.77
C LYS A 51 -16.71 -2.11 -8.40
N LYS A 52 -17.12 -3.25 -7.87
CA LYS A 52 -17.68 -3.35 -6.51
C LYS A 52 -16.67 -3.02 -5.42
N TYR A 53 -15.37 -3.22 -5.69
CA TYR A 53 -14.31 -2.99 -4.72
C TYR A 53 -13.97 -1.50 -4.59
N LYS A 54 -13.80 -1.06 -3.34
CA LYS A 54 -13.35 0.27 -2.96
C LYS A 54 -11.88 0.22 -2.57
N PHE A 55 -11.08 1.11 -3.12
CA PHE A 55 -9.64 1.13 -2.90
C PHE A 55 -9.22 2.32 -2.04
N PHE A 56 -8.32 2.06 -1.10
CA PHE A 56 -7.66 3.05 -0.26
C PHE A 56 -6.15 2.84 -0.36
N LEU A 57 -5.40 3.92 -0.56
CA LEU A 57 -3.94 3.86 -0.55
C LEU A 57 -3.42 4.20 0.85
N ILE A 58 -2.53 3.37 1.40
CA ILE A 58 -1.95 3.54 2.73
C ILE A 58 -0.43 3.49 2.61
N THR A 59 0.25 4.64 2.57
CA THR A 59 1.68 4.68 2.24
C THR A 59 2.53 5.51 3.20
N ASN A 60 3.70 4.97 3.57
CA ASN A 60 4.74 5.69 4.30
C ASN A 60 5.68 6.37 3.32
N GLN A 61 5.83 7.69 3.42
CA GLN A 61 6.68 8.51 2.55
C GLN A 61 7.64 9.41 3.35
N PRO A 62 8.55 8.83 4.16
CA PRO A 62 9.45 9.60 5.03
C PRO A 62 10.46 10.43 4.25
N ASP A 63 10.71 10.10 2.98
CA ASP A 63 11.64 10.82 2.12
C ASP A 63 11.22 12.27 1.88
N ILE A 64 9.94 12.63 2.09
CA ILE A 64 9.49 14.03 2.15
C ILE A 64 10.17 14.76 3.31
N LYS A 65 10.05 14.24 4.54
CA LYS A 65 10.68 14.84 5.71
C LYS A 65 12.21 14.88 5.61
N ARG A 66 12.79 13.85 5.00
CA ARG A 66 14.24 13.75 4.76
C ARG A 66 14.75 14.67 3.66
N ASN A 67 13.87 15.44 3.01
CA ASN A 67 14.18 16.28 1.85
C ASN A 67 14.79 15.51 0.66
N LEU A 68 14.44 14.23 0.52
CA LEU A 68 14.87 13.35 -0.57
C LEU A 68 13.80 13.20 -1.66
N LEU A 69 12.55 13.52 -1.36
CA LEU A 69 11.41 13.55 -2.27
C LEU A 69 10.71 14.90 -2.14
N ASN A 70 10.45 15.54 -3.27
CA ASN A 70 9.67 16.77 -3.33
C ASN A 70 8.16 16.45 -3.30
N GLU A 71 7.36 17.25 -2.58
CA GLU A 71 5.91 17.06 -2.49
C GLU A 71 5.21 17.15 -3.86
N ASN A 72 5.70 17.98 -4.80
CA ASN A 72 5.12 18.05 -6.14
C ASN A 72 5.31 16.74 -6.90
N HIS A 73 6.49 16.11 -6.82
CA HIS A 73 6.71 14.78 -7.40
C HIS A 73 5.80 13.73 -6.77
N LEU A 74 5.60 13.78 -5.43
CA LEU A 74 4.66 12.88 -4.78
C LEU A 74 3.23 13.07 -5.30
N LYS A 75 2.78 14.31 -5.47
CA LYS A 75 1.45 14.64 -6.05
C LYS A 75 1.33 14.15 -7.49
N GLU A 76 2.37 14.32 -8.31
CA GLU A 76 2.40 13.82 -9.70
C GLU A 76 2.26 12.29 -9.76
N MET A 77 2.99 11.57 -8.90
CA MET A 77 2.87 10.10 -8.79
C MET A 77 1.45 9.68 -8.41
N HIS A 78 0.84 10.36 -7.42
CA HIS A 78 -0.52 10.06 -6.98
C HIS A 78 -1.57 10.41 -8.04
N MET A 79 -1.40 11.50 -8.79
CA MET A 79 -2.28 11.82 -9.94
C MET A 79 -2.17 10.74 -11.03
N LYS A 80 -0.96 10.30 -11.36
CA LYS A 80 -0.73 9.19 -12.31
C LYS A 80 -1.41 7.90 -11.84
N LEU A 81 -1.35 7.61 -10.54
CA LEU A 81 -2.02 6.46 -9.93
C LEU A 81 -3.54 6.58 -10.02
N MET A 82 -4.13 7.72 -9.64
CA MET A 82 -5.57 7.95 -9.66
C MET A 82 -6.18 7.88 -11.06
N ASN A 83 -5.38 8.17 -12.10
CA ASN A 83 -5.78 7.98 -13.50
C ASN A 83 -5.79 6.50 -13.93
N THR A 84 -5.17 5.60 -13.14
CA THR A 84 -5.05 4.18 -13.45
C THR A 84 -6.08 3.33 -12.67
N LEU A 85 -6.31 3.68 -11.41
CA LEU A 85 -7.30 3.05 -10.53
C LEU A 85 -7.95 4.14 -9.67
N HIS A 86 -9.28 4.08 -9.55
CA HIS A 86 -9.99 4.97 -8.64
C HIS A 86 -9.72 4.58 -7.18
N PHE A 87 -9.24 5.52 -6.40
CA PHE A 87 -9.10 5.42 -4.95
C PHE A 87 -10.14 6.32 -4.27
N GLU A 88 -10.85 5.78 -3.27
CA GLU A 88 -11.75 6.58 -2.42
C GLU A 88 -10.94 7.62 -1.65
N GLU A 89 -9.73 7.25 -1.20
CA GLU A 89 -8.81 8.17 -0.55
C GLU A 89 -7.37 7.64 -0.56
N ILE A 90 -6.41 8.58 -0.49
CA ILE A 90 -4.97 8.32 -0.35
C ILE A 90 -4.50 8.84 1.01
N PHE A 91 -4.07 7.94 1.89
CA PHE A 91 -3.50 8.26 3.19
C PHE A 91 -1.97 8.17 3.11
N VAL A 92 -1.31 9.26 3.46
CA VAL A 92 0.15 9.39 3.38
C VAL A 92 0.72 9.74 4.73
N CYS A 93 1.64 8.95 5.25
CA CYS A 93 2.46 9.33 6.37
C CYS A 93 3.81 9.86 5.88
N MET A 94 4.06 11.15 6.06
CA MET A 94 5.32 11.80 5.71
C MET A 94 6.34 11.83 6.86
N HIS A 95 5.97 11.31 8.03
CA HIS A 95 6.83 11.29 9.21
C HIS A 95 7.94 10.25 9.10
N ASP A 96 9.07 10.49 9.78
CA ASP A 96 10.13 9.50 9.99
C ASP A 96 9.92 8.71 11.28
N ASP A 97 10.78 7.74 11.54
CA ASP A 97 10.66 6.84 12.70
C ASP A 97 10.77 7.62 14.03
N ASP A 98 11.60 8.67 14.07
CA ASP A 98 11.83 9.54 15.25
C ASP A 98 10.61 10.42 15.63
N ASP A 99 9.65 10.61 14.73
CA ASP A 99 8.47 11.46 14.99
C ASP A 99 7.45 10.84 15.94
N ASN A 100 7.55 9.52 16.18
CA ASN A 100 6.61 8.80 17.04
C ASN A 100 5.12 9.03 16.71
N CYS A 101 4.79 9.40 15.46
CA CYS A 101 3.43 9.63 15.02
C CYS A 101 2.59 8.34 15.13
N ILE A 102 1.27 8.47 15.11
CA ILE A 102 0.34 7.33 15.13
C ILE A 102 0.05 6.77 13.74
N CYS A 103 0.32 7.53 12.67
CA CYS A 103 -0.06 7.18 11.30
C CYS A 103 0.94 6.26 10.59
N ARG A 104 2.25 6.34 10.90
CA ARG A 104 3.29 5.57 10.22
C ARG A 104 3.16 4.07 10.49
N LYS A 105 2.98 3.26 9.41
CA LYS A 105 3.09 1.79 9.52
C LYS A 105 4.42 1.38 10.14
N PRO A 106 4.48 0.49 11.14
CA PRO A 106 3.49 -0.53 11.49
C PRO A 106 2.36 -0.09 12.43
N LYS A 107 2.23 1.19 12.77
CA LYS A 107 1.08 1.68 13.53
C LYS A 107 -0.16 1.78 12.65
N PRO A 108 -1.37 1.57 13.19
CA PRO A 108 -2.59 1.41 12.41
C PRO A 108 -3.28 2.73 12.00
N GLY A 109 -2.73 3.89 12.39
CA GLY A 109 -3.45 5.17 12.36
C GLY A 109 -4.10 5.49 11.02
N MET A 110 -3.39 5.34 9.88
CA MET A 110 -3.97 5.62 8.55
C MET A 110 -5.14 4.67 8.22
N ILE A 111 -5.05 3.39 8.61
CA ILE A 111 -6.13 2.42 8.38
C ILE A 111 -7.34 2.75 9.26
N LEU A 112 -7.13 3.05 10.55
CA LEU A 112 -8.18 3.43 11.48
C LEU A 112 -8.87 4.73 11.07
N ASP A 113 -8.11 5.71 10.57
CA ASP A 113 -8.66 6.97 10.05
C ASP A 113 -9.57 6.70 8.85
N ALA A 114 -9.16 5.83 7.91
CA ALA A 114 -9.98 5.46 6.78
C ALA A 114 -11.25 4.73 7.20
N ILE A 115 -11.14 3.74 8.10
CA ILE A 115 -12.29 2.98 8.63
C ILE A 115 -13.29 3.95 9.28
N SER A 116 -12.82 4.84 10.13
CA SER A 116 -13.68 5.81 10.85
C SER A 116 -14.32 6.80 9.87
N LYS A 117 -13.53 7.41 8.97
CA LYS A 117 -13.98 8.43 8.05
C LYS A 117 -15.02 7.93 7.03
N HIS A 118 -14.82 6.71 6.55
CA HIS A 118 -15.69 6.10 5.53
C HIS A 118 -16.72 5.13 6.12
N ASN A 119 -16.78 5.00 7.46
CA ASN A 119 -17.71 4.13 8.20
C ASN A 119 -17.65 2.67 7.68
N LEU A 120 -16.42 2.12 7.57
CA LEU A 120 -16.18 0.79 7.01
C LEU A 120 -16.38 -0.30 8.07
N ASN A 121 -16.84 -1.48 7.61
CA ASN A 121 -16.87 -2.69 8.43
C ASN A 121 -15.51 -3.40 8.35
N ASN A 122 -14.84 -3.61 9.49
CA ASN A 122 -13.54 -4.27 9.56
C ASN A 122 -13.52 -5.65 8.91
N GLU A 123 -14.61 -6.43 9.04
CA GLU A 123 -14.71 -7.78 8.47
C GLU A 123 -14.70 -7.81 6.95
N GLU A 124 -15.04 -6.66 6.32
CA GLU A 124 -15.04 -6.47 4.86
C GLU A 124 -13.79 -5.72 4.38
N CYS A 125 -12.82 -5.49 5.26
CA CYS A 125 -11.58 -4.77 4.98
C CYS A 125 -10.38 -5.74 4.88
N ILE A 126 -9.50 -5.47 3.93
CA ILE A 126 -8.23 -6.19 3.80
C ILE A 126 -7.10 -5.26 3.39
N MET A 127 -5.92 -5.44 4.00
CA MET A 127 -4.67 -4.80 3.58
C MET A 127 -3.89 -5.71 2.64
N ILE A 128 -3.39 -5.18 1.54
CA ILE A 128 -2.43 -5.86 0.67
C ILE A 128 -1.13 -5.06 0.72
N GLY A 129 -0.09 -5.69 1.22
CA GLY A 129 1.24 -5.09 1.37
C GLY A 129 2.35 -6.07 1.03
N ASP A 130 3.59 -5.60 1.00
CA ASP A 130 4.78 -6.39 0.71
C ASP A 130 5.75 -6.48 1.89
N SER A 131 5.38 -5.91 3.03
CA SER A 131 6.26 -5.79 4.19
C SER A 131 5.60 -6.19 5.51
N ILE A 132 6.43 -6.56 6.49
CA ILE A 132 5.97 -6.82 7.86
C ILE A 132 5.26 -5.61 8.50
N LYS A 133 5.56 -4.38 8.03
CA LYS A 133 4.94 -3.15 8.53
C LYS A 133 3.46 -3.09 8.15
N ASP A 134 3.11 -3.58 6.96
CA ASP A 134 1.74 -3.65 6.47
C ASP A 134 0.92 -4.65 7.26
N LEU A 135 1.48 -5.85 7.46
CA LEU A 135 0.85 -6.91 8.24
C LEU A 135 0.58 -6.49 9.68
N LYS A 136 1.56 -5.85 10.33
CA LYS A 136 1.40 -5.34 11.70
C LYS A 136 0.40 -4.20 11.78
N ALA A 137 0.36 -3.30 10.80
CA ALA A 137 -0.61 -2.21 10.78
C ALA A 137 -2.04 -2.75 10.59
N ALA A 138 -2.24 -3.71 9.70
CA ALA A 138 -3.52 -4.39 9.49
C ALA A 138 -3.99 -5.12 10.75
N SER A 139 -3.12 -5.95 11.34
CA SER A 139 -3.41 -6.67 12.59
C SER A 139 -3.78 -5.72 13.73
N ALA A 140 -3.04 -4.62 13.91
CA ALA A 140 -3.33 -3.61 14.93
C ALA A 140 -4.62 -2.83 14.66
N ALA A 141 -5.05 -2.72 13.40
CA ALA A 141 -6.33 -2.14 13.01
C ALA A 141 -7.52 -3.13 13.09
N GLY A 142 -7.25 -4.42 13.33
CA GLY A 142 -8.27 -5.46 13.40
C GLY A 142 -8.85 -5.83 12.03
N ILE A 143 -8.03 -5.80 10.97
CA ILE A 143 -8.41 -6.22 9.61
C ILE A 143 -7.48 -7.34 9.11
N ASP A 144 -7.95 -8.08 8.12
CA ASP A 144 -7.16 -9.12 7.45
C ASP A 144 -6.05 -8.50 6.58
N ALA A 145 -5.03 -9.31 6.24
CA ALA A 145 -3.97 -8.88 5.33
C ALA A 145 -3.55 -10.02 4.38
N PHE A 146 -3.10 -9.63 3.17
CA PHE A 146 -2.33 -10.47 2.27
C PHE A 146 -0.92 -9.88 2.10
N LEU A 147 0.09 -10.77 2.10
CA LEU A 147 1.47 -10.41 1.82
C LEU A 147 1.80 -10.78 0.38
N LEU A 148 2.17 -9.80 -0.42
CA LEU A 148 2.72 -10.08 -1.75
C LEU A 148 4.13 -10.65 -1.58
N ASP A 149 4.36 -11.85 -2.08
CA ASP A 149 5.66 -12.51 -2.03
C ASP A 149 6.63 -11.86 -3.00
N THR A 150 7.81 -11.49 -2.52
CA THR A 150 8.83 -10.79 -3.28
C THR A 150 10.21 -11.30 -2.88
N ASN A 151 11.21 -11.11 -3.73
CA ASN A 151 12.59 -11.51 -3.46
C ASN A 151 13.27 -10.76 -2.28
N TYR A 152 12.69 -9.65 -1.83
CA TYR A 152 13.22 -8.87 -0.69
C TYR A 152 12.46 -9.10 0.62
N ASN A 153 11.43 -9.97 0.62
CA ASN A 153 10.68 -10.33 1.82
C ASN A 153 10.60 -11.85 2.08
N GLU A 154 11.45 -12.65 1.42
CA GLU A 154 11.47 -14.13 1.49
C GLU A 154 11.52 -14.69 2.92
N GLY A 155 12.14 -13.96 3.87
CA GLY A 155 12.24 -14.36 5.27
C GLY A 155 10.99 -14.13 6.12
N ILE A 156 9.92 -13.54 5.57
CA ILE A 156 8.67 -13.29 6.32
C ILE A 156 7.84 -14.57 6.31
N ASP A 157 7.67 -15.18 7.48
CA ASP A 157 6.74 -16.30 7.67
C ASP A 157 5.32 -15.75 7.86
N TYR A 158 4.46 -15.97 6.86
CA TYR A 158 3.07 -15.54 6.88
C TYR A 158 2.21 -16.46 6.03
N SER A 159 1.08 -16.92 6.59
CA SER A 159 0.25 -17.95 5.96
C SER A 159 -0.56 -17.46 4.75
N PHE A 160 -0.81 -16.14 4.66
CA PHE A 160 -1.63 -15.56 3.60
C PHE A 160 -0.77 -14.79 2.59
N LYS A 161 0.19 -15.49 1.98
CA LYS A 161 1.01 -14.98 0.88
C LYS A 161 0.32 -15.13 -0.46
N ILE A 162 0.52 -14.15 -1.33
CA ILE A 162 0.08 -14.16 -2.74
C ILE A 162 1.27 -13.96 -3.65
N GLU A 163 1.32 -14.64 -4.78
CA GLU A 163 2.40 -14.52 -5.76
C GLU A 163 2.24 -13.28 -6.65
N SER A 164 1.01 -12.84 -6.86
CA SER A 164 0.68 -11.65 -7.65
C SER A 164 -0.69 -11.11 -7.29
N LEU A 165 -0.96 -9.83 -7.59
CA LEU A 165 -2.29 -9.24 -7.41
C LEU A 165 -3.34 -9.93 -8.29
N VAL A 166 -2.94 -10.42 -9.47
CA VAL A 166 -3.85 -11.10 -10.41
C VAL A 166 -4.37 -12.44 -9.85
N SER A 167 -3.65 -13.07 -8.92
CA SER A 167 -4.10 -14.31 -8.29
C SER A 167 -5.30 -14.14 -7.35
N LEU A 168 -5.69 -12.90 -7.06
CA LEU A 168 -6.81 -12.55 -6.18
C LEU A 168 -8.16 -12.44 -6.90
N ILE A 169 -8.15 -12.46 -8.24
CA ILE A 169 -9.32 -12.23 -9.11
C ILE A 169 -9.55 -13.35 -10.11
#